data_aa44565ede31aefb15220db94958c8c6
#
_entry.id   aa44565ede31aefb15220db94958c8c6
#
_cell.length_a   1.000
_cell.length_b   1.000
_cell.length_c   1.000
_cell.angle_alpha   90.00
_cell.angle_beta   90.00
_cell.angle_gamma   90.00
#
_symmetry.space_group_name_H-M   'P 1'
#
loop_
_entity.id
_entity.type
_entity.pdbx_description
1 polymer ?
#
loop_
_entity_poly.entity_id
_entity_poly.type
_entity_poly.pdbx_seq_one_letter_code
_entity_poly.pdbx_strand_id
1 'polypeptide(L)'
;MLRLLLLLVPGSGLGVLISQFPRTAPQRRGETIKITCVQNKTSYTYMYWYKQLQGERPRLIAQSVDVSSTTHEKEYNASKFPITRPNTKISFMSIVDLRTQDSANYFCAASEHIVL
;
A
#
# COMPACT_ATOMS: atom_id res chain seq x y z
N MET A 1 19.58 9.94 -4.52
CA MET A 1 18.25 10.15 -3.94
C MET A 1 17.24 9.30 -4.69
N LEU A 2 16.43 8.55 -3.99
CA LEU A 2 15.37 7.75 -4.58
C LEU A 2 14.10 8.58 -4.69
N ARG A 3 13.29 8.27 -5.72
CA ARG A 3 11.95 8.85 -5.83
C ARG A 3 10.94 7.71 -5.81
N LEU A 4 9.99 7.82 -4.90
CA LEU A 4 8.85 6.92 -4.85
C LEU A 4 7.64 7.69 -5.34
N LEU A 5 6.94 7.10 -6.30
CA LEU A 5 5.67 7.64 -6.76
C LEU A 5 4.58 6.84 -6.07
N LEU A 6 3.74 7.54 -5.32
CA LEU A 6 2.64 6.91 -4.61
C LEU A 6 1.36 7.28 -5.34
N LEU A 7 0.69 6.27 -5.85
CA LEU A 7 -0.51 6.47 -6.65
C LEU A 7 -1.72 6.61 -5.74
N LEU A 8 -2.42 7.73 -5.88
CA LEU A 8 -3.70 7.91 -5.22
C LEU A 8 -4.77 7.24 -6.08
N VAL A 9 -5.46 6.26 -5.52
CA VAL A 9 -6.51 5.55 -6.24
C VAL A 9 -7.80 6.36 -6.16
N PRO A 10 -8.27 6.94 -7.27
CA PRO A 10 -9.49 7.75 -7.23
C PRO A 10 -10.73 6.88 -7.03
N GLY A 11 -11.72 7.44 -6.38
CA GLY A 11 -13.02 6.82 -6.28
C GLY A 11 -13.77 6.91 -7.60
N SER A 12 -14.86 6.19 -7.69
CA SER A 12 -15.66 6.04 -8.89
C SER A 12 -16.66 7.18 -9.10
N GLY A 13 -16.28 8.42 -8.95
CA GLY A 13 -17.17 9.55 -9.15
C GLY A 13 -18.05 9.87 -7.94
N LEU A 14 -18.03 9.04 -6.91
CA LEU A 14 -18.73 9.30 -5.65
C LEU A 14 -17.78 9.92 -4.61
N GLY A 15 -16.67 10.49 -5.08
CA GLY A 15 -15.62 11.01 -4.26
C GLY A 15 -14.52 9.98 -4.07
N VAL A 16 -13.52 10.35 -3.31
CA VAL A 16 -12.38 9.50 -3.05
C VAL A 16 -12.74 8.48 -1.99
N LEU A 17 -12.78 7.21 -2.33
CA LEU A 17 -13.05 6.13 -1.39
C LEU A 17 -11.81 5.80 -0.56
N ILE A 18 -10.63 5.98 -1.15
CA ILE A 18 -9.36 5.69 -0.50
C ILE A 18 -8.46 6.89 -0.61
N SER A 19 -7.88 7.28 0.52
CA SER A 19 -6.84 8.30 0.57
C SER A 19 -5.53 7.66 0.95
N GLN A 20 -4.46 8.10 0.32
CA GLN A 20 -3.13 7.55 0.54
C GLN A 20 -2.13 8.69 0.74
N PHE A 21 -1.25 8.54 1.74
CA PHE A 21 -0.26 9.55 2.12
C PHE A 21 1.10 8.90 2.32
N PRO A 22 2.19 9.56 1.90
CA PRO A 22 2.26 10.73 1.04
C PRO A 22 2.00 10.34 -0.42
N ARG A 23 1.71 11.32 -1.28
CA ARG A 23 1.47 11.06 -2.71
C ARG A 23 2.76 10.80 -3.46
N THR A 24 3.80 11.56 -3.14
CA THR A 24 5.14 11.39 -3.69
C THR A 24 6.12 11.66 -2.57
N ALA A 25 7.25 10.96 -2.63
CA ALA A 25 8.26 11.15 -1.61
C ALA A 25 9.65 10.90 -2.20
N PRO A 26 10.45 11.96 -2.40
CA PRO A 26 11.85 11.77 -2.69
C PRO A 26 12.53 11.25 -1.42
N GLN A 27 13.24 10.12 -1.54
CA GLN A 27 13.82 9.46 -0.39
C GLN A 27 15.29 9.12 -0.67
N ARG A 28 16.03 8.94 0.41
CA ARG A 28 17.43 8.55 0.33
C ARG A 28 17.55 7.05 0.57
N ARG A 29 18.59 6.47 -0.01
CA ARG A 29 18.94 5.08 0.25
C ARG A 29 19.10 4.83 1.74
N GLY A 30 18.64 3.68 2.17
CA GLY A 30 18.74 3.25 3.55
C GLY A 30 17.65 3.76 4.47
N GLU A 31 16.91 4.77 4.03
CA GLU A 31 15.80 5.27 4.84
C GLU A 31 14.61 4.31 4.81
N THR A 32 13.70 4.50 5.73
CA THR A 32 12.43 3.79 5.77
C THR A 32 11.31 4.78 5.52
N ILE A 33 10.40 4.46 4.62
CA ILE A 33 9.21 5.28 4.40
C ILE A 33 7.98 4.54 4.88
N LYS A 34 7.05 5.27 5.50
CA LYS A 34 5.76 4.74 5.93
C LYS A 34 4.66 5.35 5.09
N ILE A 35 3.82 4.51 4.51
CA ILE A 35 2.70 4.92 3.67
C ILE A 35 1.42 4.61 4.41
N THR A 36 0.50 5.56 4.43
CA THR A 36 -0.78 5.42 5.11
C THR A 36 -1.90 5.33 4.08
N CYS A 37 -2.81 4.38 4.29
CA CYS A 37 -4.00 4.18 3.47
C CYS A 37 -5.24 4.24 4.34
N VAL A 38 -6.21 5.05 3.94
CA VAL A 38 -7.45 5.24 4.70
C VAL A 38 -8.66 5.00 3.80
N GLN A 39 -9.59 4.19 4.26
CA GLN A 39 -10.91 4.07 3.64
C GLN A 39 -11.79 5.22 4.14
N ASN A 40 -12.12 6.17 3.28
CA ASN A 40 -12.81 7.39 3.72
C ASN A 40 -14.28 7.20 4.04
N LYS A 41 -14.98 6.38 3.25
CA LYS A 41 -16.43 6.24 3.36
C LYS A 41 -16.90 4.81 3.60
N THR A 42 -15.97 3.88 3.76
CA THR A 42 -16.29 2.48 3.91
C THR A 42 -15.52 1.88 5.08
N SER A 43 -15.83 0.64 5.40
CA SER A 43 -15.12 -0.14 6.41
C SER A 43 -14.97 -1.56 5.88
N TYR A 44 -14.47 -1.66 4.66
CA TYR A 44 -14.34 -2.96 4.01
C TYR A 44 -13.32 -3.84 4.72
N THR A 45 -13.63 -5.11 4.78
CA THR A 45 -12.85 -6.10 5.53
C THR A 45 -11.45 -6.29 4.95
N TYR A 46 -11.33 -6.28 3.63
CA TYR A 46 -10.06 -6.59 2.96
C TYR A 46 -9.37 -5.33 2.49
N MET A 47 -8.08 -5.20 2.82
CA MET A 47 -7.23 -4.14 2.29
C MET A 47 -6.00 -4.77 1.65
N TYR A 48 -5.51 -4.14 0.58
CA TYR A 48 -4.44 -4.66 -0.26
C TYR A 48 -3.39 -3.60 -0.49
N TRP A 49 -2.13 -4.03 -0.56
CA TRP A 49 -1.02 -3.18 -0.99
C TRP A 49 -0.42 -3.73 -2.27
N TYR A 50 -0.17 -2.83 -3.23
CA TYR A 50 0.36 -3.17 -4.55
C TYR A 50 1.62 -2.37 -4.85
N LYS A 51 2.51 -2.98 -5.63
CA LYS A 51 3.67 -2.34 -6.24
C LYS A 51 3.50 -2.41 -7.74
N GLN A 52 3.76 -1.30 -8.44
CA GLN A 52 3.68 -1.25 -9.89
C GLN A 52 4.90 -0.56 -10.46
N LEU A 53 5.67 -1.28 -11.23
CA LEU A 53 6.75 -0.71 -12.02
C LEU A 53 6.17 -0.06 -13.27
N GLN A 54 6.86 0.96 -13.77
CA GLN A 54 6.39 1.68 -14.94
C GLN A 54 6.21 0.75 -16.13
N GLY A 55 5.04 0.83 -16.78
CA GLY A 55 4.73 0.00 -17.93
C GLY A 55 4.34 -1.43 -17.60
N GLU A 56 4.30 -1.80 -16.33
CA GLU A 56 3.93 -3.15 -15.91
C GLU A 56 2.60 -3.14 -15.17
N ARG A 57 2.04 -4.31 -14.97
CA ARG A 57 0.81 -4.40 -14.18
C ARG A 57 1.12 -4.39 -12.68
N PRO A 58 0.15 -3.99 -11.85
CA PRO A 58 0.33 -4.04 -10.42
C PRO A 58 0.58 -5.46 -9.91
N ARG A 59 1.46 -5.57 -8.92
CA ARG A 59 1.72 -6.83 -8.24
C ARG A 59 1.30 -6.70 -6.79
N LEU A 60 0.55 -7.68 -6.32
CA LEU A 60 0.13 -7.70 -4.92
C LEU A 60 1.34 -7.94 -4.02
N ILE A 61 1.49 -7.08 -3.04
CA ILE A 61 2.50 -7.25 -1.98
C ILE A 61 1.90 -8.07 -0.85
N ALA A 62 0.73 -7.67 -0.38
CA ALA A 62 0.10 -8.28 0.78
C ALA A 62 -1.37 -7.91 0.85
N GLN A 63 -2.13 -8.74 1.58
CA GLN A 63 -3.50 -8.41 1.93
C GLN A 63 -3.71 -8.54 3.43
N SER A 64 -4.64 -7.79 3.96
CA SER A 64 -5.03 -7.90 5.36
C SER A 64 -6.54 -8.11 5.48
N VAL A 65 -6.93 -8.94 6.43
CA VAL A 65 -8.33 -9.25 6.75
C VAL A 65 -8.64 -8.55 8.07
N ASP A 66 -9.32 -7.41 7.98
CA ASP A 66 -9.59 -6.54 9.12
C ASP A 66 -8.29 -6.31 9.92
N VAL A 67 -8.36 -6.26 11.23
CA VAL A 67 -7.17 -6.10 12.09
C VAL A 67 -6.52 -7.44 12.44
N SER A 68 -7.10 -8.55 11.99
CA SER A 68 -6.76 -9.88 12.51
C SER A 68 -5.57 -10.54 11.83
N SER A 69 -5.38 -10.37 10.53
CA SER A 69 -4.27 -11.06 9.87
C SER A 69 -3.83 -10.35 8.60
N THR A 70 -2.52 -10.40 8.37
CA THR A 70 -1.90 -9.90 7.16
C THR A 70 -1.08 -11.03 6.55
N THR A 71 -1.24 -11.22 5.24
CA THR A 71 -0.51 -12.25 4.49
C THR A 71 0.25 -11.59 3.36
N HIS A 72 1.55 -11.81 3.33
CA HIS A 72 2.42 -11.32 2.24
C HIS A 72 2.52 -12.36 1.14
N GLU A 73 2.59 -11.89 -0.10
CA GLU A 73 2.90 -12.75 -1.24
C GLU A 73 4.35 -13.22 -1.16
N LYS A 74 4.65 -14.35 -1.79
CA LYS A 74 5.95 -15.01 -1.67
C LYS A 74 7.14 -14.12 -2.00
N GLU A 75 6.99 -13.26 -3.01
CA GLU A 75 8.07 -12.40 -3.47
C GLU A 75 8.35 -11.24 -2.52
N TYR A 76 7.47 -11.01 -1.55
CA TYR A 76 7.56 -9.84 -0.69
C TYR A 76 7.71 -10.25 0.77
N ASN A 77 8.83 -9.84 1.34
CA ASN A 77 9.21 -10.17 2.70
C ASN A 77 8.53 -9.23 3.69
N ALA A 78 7.93 -9.78 4.73
CA ALA A 78 7.26 -8.99 5.76
C ALA A 78 8.22 -8.08 6.52
N SER A 79 9.50 -8.40 6.59
CA SER A 79 10.48 -7.52 7.22
C SER A 79 10.87 -6.34 6.33
N LYS A 80 10.75 -6.49 5.02
CA LYS A 80 10.99 -5.40 4.05
C LYS A 80 9.76 -4.50 3.93
N PHE A 81 8.56 -5.09 3.97
CA PHE A 81 7.28 -4.39 3.82
C PHE A 81 6.37 -4.68 5.00
N PRO A 82 6.75 -4.23 6.21
CA PRO A 82 5.89 -4.47 7.37
C PRO A 82 4.58 -3.69 7.25
N ILE A 83 3.49 -4.34 7.63
CA ILE A 83 2.15 -3.78 7.53
C ILE A 83 1.48 -3.87 8.89
N THR A 84 0.83 -2.78 9.29
CA THR A 84 -0.04 -2.75 10.45
C THR A 84 -1.40 -2.20 10.07
N ARG A 85 -2.44 -2.78 10.64
CA ARG A 85 -3.81 -2.33 10.40
C ARG A 85 -4.47 -2.10 11.77
N PRO A 86 -4.30 -0.90 12.34
CA PRO A 86 -4.74 -0.63 13.72
C PRO A 86 -6.26 -0.64 13.87
N ASN A 87 -6.98 -0.36 12.80
CA ASN A 87 -8.43 -0.50 12.76
C ASN A 87 -8.84 -0.86 11.33
N THR A 88 -10.13 -1.15 11.16
CA THR A 88 -10.64 -1.60 9.85
C THR A 88 -10.37 -0.59 8.73
N LYS A 89 -10.38 0.70 9.03
CA LYS A 89 -10.29 1.75 8.02
C LYS A 89 -8.86 2.10 7.61
N ILE A 90 -7.87 1.82 8.44
CA ILE A 90 -6.50 2.32 8.25
C ILE A 90 -5.51 1.18 8.12
N SER A 91 -4.64 1.28 7.12
CA SER A 91 -3.52 0.36 6.94
C SER A 91 -2.25 1.17 6.72
N PHE A 92 -1.19 0.78 7.40
CA PHE A 92 0.13 1.34 7.21
C PHE A 92 1.02 0.28 6.58
N MET A 93 1.79 0.69 5.57
CA MET A 93 2.88 -0.14 5.05
C MET A 93 4.16 0.66 5.07
N SER A 94 5.22 0.07 5.60
CA SER A 94 6.55 0.67 5.52
C SER A 94 7.36 -0.03 4.44
N ILE A 95 8.29 0.70 3.83
CA ILE A 95 9.30 0.13 2.96
C ILE A 95 10.62 0.41 3.65
N VAL A 96 11.26 -0.66 4.11
CA VAL A 96 12.43 -0.57 4.98
C VAL A 96 13.70 -0.59 4.15
N ASP A 97 14.69 0.23 4.55
CA ASP A 97 16.01 0.23 3.92
C ASP A 97 15.92 0.43 2.40
N LEU A 98 15.48 1.61 2.00
CA LEU A 98 15.20 1.93 0.60
C LEU A 98 16.41 1.70 -0.30
N ARG A 99 16.15 1.04 -1.43
CA ARG A 99 17.13 0.77 -2.48
C ARG A 99 16.59 1.29 -3.81
N THR A 100 17.47 1.40 -4.80
CA THR A 100 17.09 1.88 -6.12
C THR A 100 15.94 1.08 -6.75
N GLN A 101 15.98 -0.24 -6.55
CA GLN A 101 14.95 -1.12 -7.09
C GLN A 101 13.59 -0.98 -6.41
N ASP A 102 13.52 -0.23 -5.31
CA ASP A 102 12.23 0.03 -4.66
C ASP A 102 11.46 1.18 -5.31
N SER A 103 12.07 1.90 -6.24
CA SER A 103 11.40 2.99 -6.95
C SER A 103 10.27 2.43 -7.80
N ALA A 104 9.04 2.81 -7.49
CA ALA A 104 7.83 2.28 -8.11
C ALA A 104 6.63 3.10 -7.69
N ASN A 105 5.49 2.80 -8.28
CA ASN A 105 4.21 3.25 -7.76
C ASN A 105 3.75 2.25 -6.70
N TYR A 106 3.32 2.74 -5.56
CA TYR A 106 2.74 1.93 -4.50
C TYR A 106 1.33 2.43 -4.24
N PHE A 107 0.38 1.53 -4.15
CA PHE A 107 -0.99 1.94 -3.87
C PHE A 107 -1.73 0.87 -3.10
N CYS A 108 -2.81 1.28 -2.45
CA CYS A 108 -3.66 0.40 -1.68
C CYS A 108 -5.05 0.34 -2.30
N ALA A 109 -5.78 -0.69 -1.94
CA ALA A 109 -7.17 -0.89 -2.34
C ALA A 109 -7.91 -1.55 -1.19
N ALA A 110 -9.23 -1.52 -1.26
CA ALA A 110 -10.07 -2.18 -0.27
C ALA A 110 -11.25 -2.83 -0.97
N SER A 111 -11.74 -3.92 -0.40
CA SER A 111 -12.94 -4.59 -0.90
C SER A 111 -13.72 -5.22 0.24
N GLU A 112 -15.03 -5.34 0.02
CA GLU A 112 -15.92 -5.97 0.97
C GLU A 112 -15.75 -7.48 0.99
N HIS A 113 -15.47 -8.05 -0.18
CA HIS A 113 -15.28 -9.48 -0.37
C HIS A 113 -13.89 -9.75 -0.88
N ILE A 114 -13.38 -10.95 -0.61
CA ILE A 114 -12.05 -11.33 -1.06
C ILE A 114 -11.95 -11.25 -2.58
N VAL A 115 -10.84 -10.70 -3.06
CA VAL A 115 -10.52 -10.62 -4.48
C VAL A 115 -9.55 -11.74 -4.81
N LEU A 116 -9.95 -12.61 -5.72
CA LEU A 116 -9.14 -13.76 -6.12
C LEU A 116 -8.42 -13.51 -7.44
#